data_dd1896ea7208c2b9c9c22eecf74ac9de
#
_entry.id   dd1896ea7208c2b9c9c22eecf74ac9de
#
_cell.length_a   1.000
_cell.length_b   1.000
_cell.length_c   1.000
_cell.angle_alpha   90.00
_cell.angle_beta   90.00
_cell.angle_gamma   90.00
#
_symmetry.space_group_name_H-M   'P 1'
#
loop_
_entity.id
_entity.type
_entity.pdbx_description
1 polymer ?
#
loop_
_entity_poly.entity_id
_entity_poly.type
_entity_poly.pdbx_seq_one_letter_code
_entity_poly.pdbx_strand_id
1 'polypeptide(L)'
;MNNNLGWGPDYTDPSSYIDITSGKSGENANSYFGFDAGTDNAAAKAAGFDEYDQLIEDAHNETKDVNKRYEKYAAAQAWLTDSALLIPIHSDGASPVVRKTVPYSAAFAWTGHKGQSFNYKYLEVQDKVVSAKDYDKARDQWKKEKEKSNKKAQEELEKHVK
;
A
#
# COMPACT_ATOMS: atom_id res chain seq x y z
N MET A 1 -7.78 12.92 22.25
CA MET A 1 -8.58 13.10 21.03
C MET A 1 -8.53 11.80 20.23
N ASN A 2 -9.68 11.23 19.90
CA ASN A 2 -9.73 10.03 19.06
C ASN A 2 -9.85 10.52 17.60
N ASN A 3 -8.74 10.70 16.93
CA ASN A 3 -8.74 11.04 15.51
C ASN A 3 -8.95 9.76 14.72
N ASN A 4 -10.17 9.48 14.34
CA ASN A 4 -10.54 8.37 13.48
C ASN A 4 -10.14 8.74 12.02
N LEU A 5 -8.85 8.74 11.76
CA LEU A 5 -8.30 9.00 10.43
C LEU A 5 -8.16 7.66 9.71
N GLY A 6 -8.85 7.52 8.60
CA GLY A 6 -8.70 6.39 7.70
C GLY A 6 -7.78 6.77 6.54
N TRP A 7 -6.82 5.93 6.22
CA TRP A 7 -5.98 6.07 5.05
C TRP A 7 -6.01 4.79 4.22
N GLY A 8 -6.11 4.91 2.91
CA GLY A 8 -5.99 3.81 1.97
C GLY A 8 -4.84 4.08 0.99
N PRO A 9 -4.12 3.06 0.54
CA PRO A 9 -2.99 3.27 -0.37
C PRO A 9 -3.47 3.78 -1.72
N ASP A 10 -2.76 4.74 -2.30
CA ASP A 10 -3.00 5.21 -3.67
C ASP A 10 -2.39 4.25 -4.71
N TYR A 11 -1.33 3.54 -4.33
CA TYR A 11 -0.63 2.54 -5.15
C TYR A 11 0.08 1.50 -4.28
N THR A 12 0.54 0.41 -4.88
CA THR A 12 1.17 -0.72 -4.19
C THR A 12 2.65 -0.48 -3.90
N ASP A 13 2.94 0.54 -3.11
CA ASP A 13 4.29 0.83 -2.63
C ASP A 13 4.21 1.28 -1.16
N PRO A 14 5.16 0.92 -0.29
CA PRO A 14 5.15 1.33 1.12
C PRO A 14 5.12 2.85 1.32
N SER A 15 5.62 3.63 0.37
CA SER A 15 5.56 5.09 0.40
C SER A 15 4.14 5.60 0.61
N SER A 16 3.14 4.91 0.04
CA SER A 16 1.73 5.29 0.18
C SER A 16 1.23 5.35 1.63
N TYR A 17 1.92 4.69 2.56
CA TYR A 17 1.62 4.72 4.00
C TYR A 17 2.66 5.47 4.82
N ILE A 18 3.91 5.44 4.41
CA ILE A 18 5.02 6.02 5.19
C ILE A 18 5.14 7.52 4.94
N ASP A 19 4.98 7.96 3.70
CA ASP A 19 5.16 9.35 3.31
C ASP A 19 4.15 10.30 3.98
N ILE A 20 2.96 9.81 4.28
CA ILE A 20 1.91 10.62 4.93
C ILE A 20 2.27 11.06 6.34
N THR A 21 3.24 10.41 6.96
CA THR A 21 3.75 10.73 8.29
C THR A 21 5.07 11.50 8.27
N SER A 22 5.61 11.84 7.09
CA SER A 22 6.80 12.67 6.93
C SER A 22 6.63 14.03 7.62
N GLY A 23 7.65 14.48 8.29
CA GLY A 23 7.69 15.81 8.91
C GLY A 23 7.75 16.95 7.90
N LYS A 24 8.27 16.68 6.68
CA LYS A 24 8.43 17.70 5.62
C LYS A 24 7.19 17.82 4.72
N SER A 25 6.55 16.70 4.39
CA SER A 25 5.53 16.68 3.34
C SER A 25 4.31 15.84 3.69
N GLY A 26 4.27 15.27 4.89
CA GLY A 26 3.21 14.35 5.28
C GLY A 26 1.87 15.04 5.41
N GLU A 27 0.89 14.61 4.61
CA GLU A 27 -0.49 15.13 4.68
C GLU A 27 -1.12 14.96 6.05
N ASN A 28 -0.70 13.95 6.78
CA ASN A 28 -1.23 13.61 8.08
C ASN A 28 -0.30 13.96 9.25
N ALA A 29 0.89 14.51 8.99
CA ALA A 29 1.82 14.89 10.06
C ALA A 29 1.18 15.88 11.05
N ASN A 30 0.44 16.86 10.55
CA ASN A 30 -0.33 17.80 11.39
C ASN A 30 -1.40 17.06 12.21
N SER A 31 -2.16 16.16 11.58
CA SER A 31 -3.27 15.46 12.23
C SER A 31 -2.82 14.43 13.26
N TYR A 32 -1.71 13.73 13.01
CA TYR A 32 -1.19 12.70 13.92
C TYR A 32 -0.26 13.28 15.00
N PHE A 33 0.60 14.21 14.63
CA PHE A 33 1.68 14.68 15.51
C PHE A 33 1.56 16.16 15.90
N GLY A 34 0.62 16.89 15.29
CA GLY A 34 0.45 18.34 15.53
C GLY A 34 1.54 19.19 14.89
N PHE A 35 2.21 18.68 13.85
CA PHE A 35 3.22 19.43 13.13
C PHE A 35 2.61 20.19 11.96
N ASP A 36 3.13 21.38 11.66
CA ASP A 36 2.80 22.11 10.44
C ASP A 36 3.58 21.52 9.27
N ALA A 37 2.92 20.77 8.40
CA ALA A 37 3.54 20.17 7.24
C ALA A 37 4.18 21.23 6.33
N GLY A 38 5.38 20.92 5.82
CA GLY A 38 6.07 21.73 4.83
C GLY A 38 6.78 22.99 5.33
N THR A 39 6.87 23.19 6.64
CA THR A 39 7.58 24.31 7.27
C THR A 39 8.78 23.84 8.08
N ASP A 40 9.67 24.79 8.40
CA ASP A 40 10.77 24.56 9.33
C ASP A 40 10.22 24.39 10.75
N ASN A 41 9.80 23.20 11.07
CA ASN A 41 9.07 22.88 12.30
C ASN A 41 10.04 22.51 13.41
N ALA A 42 10.24 23.43 14.36
CA ALA A 42 11.12 23.21 15.50
C ALA A 42 10.70 22.01 16.37
N ALA A 43 9.40 21.73 16.48
CA ALA A 43 8.89 20.59 17.23
C ALA A 43 9.21 19.27 16.52
N ALA A 44 9.06 19.20 15.20
CA ALA A 44 9.44 18.03 14.42
C ALA A 44 10.95 17.76 14.52
N LYS A 45 11.78 18.79 14.43
CA LYS A 45 13.24 18.66 14.63
C LYS A 45 13.59 18.17 16.03
N ALA A 46 12.97 18.74 17.05
CA ALA A 46 13.18 18.31 18.44
C ALA A 46 12.75 16.85 18.66
N ALA A 47 11.76 16.36 17.94
CA ALA A 47 11.31 14.96 17.94
C ALA A 47 12.18 14.03 17.07
N GLY A 48 13.20 14.55 16.36
CA GLY A 48 14.09 13.74 15.54
C GLY A 48 13.58 13.44 14.13
N PHE A 49 12.57 14.16 13.63
CA PHE A 49 11.99 13.89 12.30
C PHE A 49 12.95 14.13 11.14
N ASP A 50 14.04 14.87 11.33
CA ASP A 50 15.06 15.01 10.30
C ASP A 50 15.68 13.65 9.94
N GLU A 51 15.90 12.77 10.93
CA GLU A 51 16.37 11.39 10.70
C GLU A 51 15.31 10.55 9.99
N TYR A 52 14.07 10.62 10.44
CA TYR A 52 12.95 9.91 9.83
C TYR A 52 12.73 10.29 8.36
N ASP A 53 12.71 11.59 8.08
CA ASP A 53 12.57 12.11 6.73
C ASP A 53 13.74 11.70 5.82
N GLN A 54 14.95 11.58 6.37
CA GLN A 54 16.10 11.08 5.62
C GLN A 54 15.94 9.59 5.27
N LEU A 55 15.42 8.76 6.18
CA LEU A 55 15.13 7.35 5.90
C LEU A 55 14.10 7.19 4.77
N ILE A 56 13.06 8.04 4.75
CA ILE A 56 12.06 8.08 3.67
C ILE A 56 12.74 8.47 2.35
N GLU A 57 13.56 9.51 2.35
CA GLU A 57 14.25 9.99 1.15
C GLU A 57 15.20 8.94 0.60
N ASP A 58 15.94 8.24 1.45
CA ASP A 58 16.82 7.14 1.06
C ASP A 58 16.04 5.98 0.43
N ALA A 59 14.83 5.71 0.91
CA ALA A 59 13.93 4.71 0.33
C ALA A 59 13.37 5.18 -1.03
N HIS A 60 13.00 6.45 -1.18
CA HIS A 60 12.56 7.03 -2.44
C HIS A 60 13.63 6.94 -3.53
N ASN A 61 14.88 7.20 -3.16
CA ASN A 61 16.00 7.19 -4.07
C ASN A 61 16.45 5.78 -4.50
N GLU A 62 15.96 4.73 -3.82
CA GLU A 62 16.21 3.35 -4.25
C GLU A 62 15.21 2.96 -5.35
N THR A 63 15.65 3.07 -6.60
CA THR A 63 14.84 2.80 -7.79
C THR A 63 15.25 1.53 -8.54
N LYS A 64 16.36 0.90 -8.14
CA LYS A 64 16.96 -0.23 -8.87
C LYS A 64 16.59 -1.58 -8.28
N ASP A 65 16.49 -1.66 -6.96
CA ASP A 65 16.24 -2.91 -6.24
C ASP A 65 15.03 -2.75 -5.32
N VAL A 66 13.92 -3.40 -5.70
CA VAL A 66 12.66 -3.35 -4.95
C VAL A 66 12.81 -3.89 -3.53
N ASN A 67 13.63 -4.93 -3.32
CA ASN A 67 13.82 -5.49 -1.99
C ASN A 67 14.56 -4.50 -1.08
N LYS A 68 15.63 -3.89 -1.59
CA LYS A 68 16.34 -2.84 -0.86
C LYS A 68 15.47 -1.63 -0.58
N ARG A 69 14.61 -1.26 -1.51
CA ARG A 69 13.62 -0.21 -1.30
C ARG A 69 12.71 -0.56 -0.11
N TYR A 70 12.19 -1.78 -0.07
CA TYR A 70 11.34 -2.23 1.03
C TYR A 70 12.09 -2.34 2.36
N GLU A 71 13.35 -2.76 2.37
CA GLU A 71 14.19 -2.76 3.57
C GLU A 71 14.38 -1.35 4.14
N LYS A 72 14.59 -0.36 3.29
CA LYS A 72 14.71 1.05 3.70
C LYS A 72 13.40 1.61 4.27
N TYR A 73 12.25 1.29 3.66
CA TYR A 73 10.96 1.66 4.23
C TYR A 73 10.68 0.95 5.56
N ALA A 74 11.09 -0.31 5.70
CA ALA A 74 11.00 -1.02 6.96
C ALA A 74 11.84 -0.35 8.06
N ALA A 75 13.01 0.19 7.72
CA ALA A 75 13.82 0.97 8.66
C ALA A 75 13.11 2.27 9.08
N ALA A 76 12.49 2.99 8.15
CA ALA A 76 11.68 4.17 8.48
C ALA A 76 10.49 3.82 9.39
N GLN A 77 9.80 2.71 9.09
CA GLN A 77 8.70 2.24 9.95
C GLN A 77 9.18 1.84 11.35
N ALA A 78 10.34 1.18 11.46
CA ALA A 78 10.93 0.82 12.74
C ALA A 78 11.26 2.07 13.56
N TRP A 79 11.88 3.08 12.95
CA TRP A 79 12.16 4.35 13.60
C TRP A 79 10.88 5.00 14.16
N LEU A 80 9.81 5.07 13.35
CA LEU A 80 8.53 5.65 13.77
C LEU A 80 7.90 4.91 14.96
N THR A 81 8.05 3.59 15.00
CA THR A 81 7.56 2.75 16.10
C THR A 81 8.42 2.93 17.36
N ASP A 82 9.73 2.92 17.21
CA ASP A 82 10.68 3.05 18.32
C ASP A 82 10.63 4.45 18.97
N SER A 83 10.32 5.48 18.21
CA SER A 83 10.10 6.83 18.71
C SER A 83 8.85 6.96 19.58
N ALA A 84 7.97 5.96 19.61
CA ALA A 84 6.67 5.95 20.29
C ALA A 84 5.71 7.08 19.86
N LEU A 85 5.97 7.73 18.74
CA LEU A 85 5.06 8.73 18.16
C LEU A 85 3.81 8.05 17.55
N LEU A 86 3.97 6.82 17.07
CA LEU A 86 2.90 5.94 16.65
C LEU A 86 3.01 4.61 17.40
N ILE A 87 1.95 4.26 18.12
CA ILE A 87 1.89 3.01 18.87
C ILE A 87 0.93 2.06 18.17
N PRO A 88 1.43 1.03 17.44
CA PRO A 88 0.57 0.03 16.82
C PRO A 88 -0.15 -0.77 17.89
N ILE A 89 -1.47 -0.89 17.81
CA ILE A 89 -2.30 -1.59 18.79
C ILE A 89 -2.64 -2.98 18.28
N HIS A 90 -3.12 -3.08 17.06
CA HIS A 90 -3.49 -4.35 16.43
C HIS A 90 -3.54 -4.20 14.91
N SER A 91 -3.52 -5.32 14.23
CA SER A 91 -3.79 -5.40 12.80
C SER A 91 -5.14 -6.07 12.60
N ASP A 92 -6.01 -5.44 11.85
CA ASP A 92 -7.28 -6.04 11.47
C ASP A 92 -7.04 -7.18 10.48
N GLY A 93 -7.59 -8.36 10.79
CA GLY A 93 -7.62 -9.47 9.86
C GLY A 93 -8.65 -9.24 8.74
N ALA A 94 -8.57 -10.05 7.68
CA ALA A 94 -9.58 -10.06 6.67
C ALA A 94 -10.93 -10.50 7.25
N SER A 95 -11.98 -9.71 7.00
CA SER A 95 -13.34 -10.08 7.36
C SER A 95 -13.87 -11.16 6.41
N PRO A 96 -14.56 -12.19 6.90
CA PRO A 96 -15.21 -13.15 6.03
C PRO A 96 -16.30 -12.45 5.19
N VAL A 97 -16.31 -12.75 3.90
CA VAL A 97 -17.26 -12.15 2.95
C VAL A 97 -18.06 -13.25 2.27
N VAL A 98 -19.39 -13.11 2.29
CA VAL A 98 -20.29 -13.94 1.47
C VAL A 98 -20.58 -13.19 0.16
N ARG A 99 -20.27 -13.80 -0.96
CA ARG A 99 -20.44 -13.16 -2.29
C ARG A 99 -21.03 -14.11 -3.33
N LYS A 100 -21.71 -13.52 -4.30
CA LYS A 100 -22.15 -14.18 -5.55
C LYS A 100 -21.34 -13.74 -6.77
N THR A 101 -20.31 -12.93 -6.59
CA THR A 101 -19.40 -12.55 -7.67
C THR A 101 -18.48 -13.71 -8.02
N VAL A 102 -18.30 -13.96 -9.31
CA VAL A 102 -17.33 -14.95 -9.78
C VAL A 102 -15.93 -14.52 -9.33
N PRO A 103 -15.20 -15.37 -8.60
CA PRO A 103 -13.88 -14.99 -8.10
C PRO A 103 -12.94 -14.59 -9.24
N TYR A 104 -12.25 -13.47 -9.06
CA TYR A 104 -11.29 -12.93 -10.02
C TYR A 104 -11.81 -12.53 -11.39
N SER A 105 -13.14 -12.42 -11.57
CA SER A 105 -13.74 -11.90 -12.80
C SER A 105 -13.52 -10.39 -12.97
N ALA A 106 -13.50 -9.63 -11.89
CA ALA A 106 -13.21 -8.21 -11.95
C ALA A 106 -11.75 -7.96 -12.36
N ALA A 107 -11.53 -6.87 -13.09
CA ALA A 107 -10.18 -6.42 -13.40
C ALA A 107 -9.40 -6.19 -12.10
N PHE A 108 -8.28 -6.89 -11.96
CA PHE A 108 -7.37 -6.67 -10.86
C PHE A 108 -6.39 -5.55 -11.25
N ALA A 109 -6.85 -4.32 -11.09
CA ALA A 109 -5.95 -3.19 -11.05
C ALA A 109 -6.02 -2.65 -9.63
N TRP A 110 -5.07 -2.97 -8.80
CA TRP A 110 -4.97 -2.34 -7.52
C TRP A 110 -4.31 -0.97 -7.71
N THR A 111 -5.13 0.01 -7.98
CA THR A 111 -4.76 1.42 -8.04
C THR A 111 -5.26 2.13 -6.78
N GLY A 112 -4.97 1.52 -5.61
CA GLY A 112 -5.37 2.11 -4.36
C GLY A 112 -6.89 2.05 -4.08
N HIS A 113 -7.27 2.58 -2.93
CA HIS A 113 -8.63 2.51 -2.39
C HIS A 113 -9.68 3.18 -3.29
N LYS A 114 -9.32 4.29 -3.91
CA LYS A 114 -10.23 5.06 -4.78
C LYS A 114 -10.51 4.38 -6.12
N GLY A 115 -9.54 3.63 -6.66
CA GLY A 115 -9.68 2.94 -7.95
C GLY A 115 -10.53 1.66 -7.89
N GLN A 116 -10.58 0.98 -6.77
CA GLN A 116 -11.33 -0.26 -6.61
C GLN A 116 -12.85 -0.07 -6.72
N SER A 117 -13.37 1.08 -6.36
CA SER A 117 -14.81 1.38 -6.38
C SER A 117 -15.42 1.42 -7.78
N PHE A 118 -14.60 1.42 -8.83
CA PHE A 118 -15.05 1.57 -10.23
C PHE A 118 -14.67 0.41 -11.14
N ASN A 119 -14.09 -0.65 -10.61
CA ASN A 119 -13.61 -1.79 -11.41
C ASN A 119 -14.70 -2.84 -11.66
N TYR A 120 -15.87 -2.39 -12.15
CA TYR A 120 -16.98 -3.29 -12.44
C TYR A 120 -16.98 -3.87 -13.87
N LYS A 121 -16.09 -3.40 -14.74
CA LYS A 121 -16.15 -3.67 -16.18
C LYS A 121 -16.21 -5.16 -16.56
N TYR A 122 -15.56 -6.02 -15.79
CA TYR A 122 -15.51 -7.45 -16.05
C TYR A 122 -16.09 -8.28 -14.91
N LEU A 123 -16.81 -7.62 -13.99
CA LEU A 123 -17.40 -8.30 -12.85
C LEU A 123 -18.56 -9.18 -13.31
N GLU A 124 -18.46 -10.46 -13.03
CA GLU A 124 -19.51 -11.43 -13.28
C GLU A 124 -20.21 -11.82 -11.98
N VAL A 125 -21.52 -12.00 -12.05
CA VAL A 125 -22.34 -12.44 -10.92
C VAL A 125 -22.96 -13.78 -11.27
N GLN A 126 -22.98 -14.70 -10.32
CA GLN A 126 -23.57 -16.03 -10.46
C GLN A 126 -24.71 -16.25 -9.44
N ASP A 127 -25.56 -17.24 -9.69
CA ASP A 127 -26.70 -17.51 -8.81
C ASP A 127 -26.29 -18.16 -7.47
N LYS A 128 -25.19 -18.89 -7.48
CA LYS A 128 -24.70 -19.63 -6.31
C LYS A 128 -23.71 -18.81 -5.50
N VAL A 129 -23.77 -18.99 -4.18
CA VAL A 129 -22.73 -18.47 -3.27
C VAL A 129 -21.41 -19.18 -3.54
N VAL A 130 -20.32 -18.43 -3.53
CA VAL A 130 -18.97 -18.99 -3.71
C VAL A 130 -18.54 -19.72 -2.43
N SER A 131 -18.26 -21.01 -2.52
CA SER A 131 -17.66 -21.75 -1.42
C SER A 131 -16.18 -21.42 -1.25
N ALA A 132 -15.63 -21.62 -0.03
CA ALA A 132 -14.21 -21.46 0.22
C ALA A 132 -13.35 -22.32 -0.73
N LYS A 133 -13.78 -23.56 -0.97
CA LYS A 133 -13.09 -24.49 -1.91
C LYS A 133 -13.07 -23.97 -3.35
N ASP A 134 -14.19 -23.43 -3.82
CA ASP A 134 -14.28 -22.87 -5.17
C ASP A 134 -13.44 -21.60 -5.29
N TYR A 135 -13.43 -20.79 -4.25
CA TYR A 135 -12.59 -19.60 -4.18
C TYR A 135 -11.10 -19.96 -4.22
N ASP A 136 -10.64 -20.93 -3.43
CA ASP A 136 -9.25 -21.38 -3.41
C ASP A 136 -8.82 -21.93 -4.77
N LYS A 137 -9.67 -22.74 -5.40
CA LYS A 137 -9.41 -23.25 -6.74
C LYS A 137 -9.29 -22.11 -7.78
N ALA A 138 -10.19 -21.14 -7.73
CA ALA A 138 -10.16 -20.00 -8.61
C ALA A 138 -8.90 -19.14 -8.39
N ARG A 139 -8.50 -18.94 -7.11
CA ARG A 139 -7.26 -18.24 -6.75
C ARG A 139 -6.02 -18.90 -7.33
N ASP A 140 -5.92 -20.21 -7.21
CA ASP A 140 -4.75 -20.95 -7.70
C ASP A 140 -4.67 -20.93 -9.24
N GLN A 141 -5.81 -21.00 -9.91
CA GLN A 141 -5.89 -20.82 -11.35
C GLN A 141 -5.48 -19.40 -11.75
N TRP A 142 -6.03 -18.40 -11.11
CA TRP A 142 -5.70 -16.99 -11.37
C TRP A 142 -4.22 -16.67 -11.17
N LYS A 143 -3.57 -17.23 -10.12
CA LYS A 143 -2.13 -17.07 -9.91
C LYS A 143 -1.31 -17.55 -11.10
N LYS A 144 -1.64 -18.74 -11.65
CA LYS A 144 -0.95 -19.30 -12.82
C LYS A 144 -1.15 -18.43 -14.06
N GLU A 145 -2.37 -17.96 -14.29
CA GLU A 145 -2.70 -17.09 -15.41
C GLU A 145 -2.02 -15.74 -15.30
N LYS A 146 -1.98 -15.16 -14.09
CA LYS A 146 -1.27 -13.91 -13.81
C LYS A 146 0.23 -14.02 -14.09
N GLU A 147 0.87 -15.09 -13.62
CA GLU A 147 2.29 -15.35 -13.89
C GLU A 147 2.58 -15.40 -15.40
N LYS A 148 1.78 -16.18 -16.13
CA LYS A 148 1.90 -16.30 -17.58
C LYS A 148 1.67 -14.97 -18.29
N SER A 149 0.66 -14.21 -17.86
CA SER A 149 0.34 -12.89 -18.41
C SER A 149 1.44 -11.88 -18.14
N ASN A 150 1.97 -11.83 -16.91
CA ASN A 150 3.06 -10.94 -16.53
C ASN A 150 4.33 -11.25 -17.34
N LYS A 151 4.68 -12.53 -17.50
CA LYS A 151 5.82 -12.93 -18.31
C LYS A 151 5.68 -12.45 -19.76
N LYS A 152 4.50 -12.64 -20.34
CA LYS A 152 4.22 -12.15 -21.71
C LYS A 152 4.31 -10.63 -21.79
N ALA A 153 3.75 -9.90 -20.80
CA ALA A 153 3.82 -8.46 -20.77
C ALA A 153 5.27 -7.95 -20.65
N GLN A 154 6.09 -8.63 -19.85
CA GLN A 154 7.51 -8.31 -19.73
C GLN A 154 8.26 -8.54 -21.05
N GLU A 155 8.03 -9.67 -21.72
CA GLU A 155 8.62 -9.99 -23.03
C GLU A 155 8.22 -8.97 -24.11
N GLU A 156 6.98 -8.46 -24.05
CA GLU A 156 6.54 -7.39 -24.96
C GLU A 156 7.21 -6.05 -24.63
N LEU A 157 7.30 -5.70 -23.34
CA LEU A 157 7.96 -4.47 -22.90
C LEU A 157 9.42 -4.43 -23.35
N GLU A 158 10.16 -5.54 -23.19
CA GLU A 158 11.57 -5.64 -23.56
C GLU A 158 11.83 -5.41 -25.06
N LYS A 159 10.86 -5.66 -25.92
CA LYS A 159 10.95 -5.36 -27.36
C LYS A 159 10.90 -3.85 -27.65
N HIS A 160 10.35 -3.07 -26.75
CA HIS A 160 10.17 -1.62 -26.91
C HIS A 160 11.19 -0.80 -26.15
N VAL A 161 11.88 -1.40 -25.18
CA VAL A 161 13.00 -0.78 -24.46
C VAL A 161 14.29 -1.06 -25.25
N LYS A 162 14.75 -0.06 -25.99
CA LYS A 162 16.05 -0.08 -26.69
C LYS A 162 17.05 0.71 -25.88
#